data_94f9a44a5e688d6cce57c52017478ff0
#
_entry.id   94f9a44a5e688d6cce57c52017478ff0
#
_cell.length_a   1.000
_cell.length_b   1.000
_cell.length_c   1.000
_cell.angle_alpha   90.00
_cell.angle_beta   90.00
_cell.angle_gamma   90.00
#
_symmetry.space_group_name_H-M   'P 1'
#
loop_
_entity.id
_entity.type
_entity.pdbx_description
1 polymer ?
#
loop_
_entity_poly.entity_id
_entity_poly.type
_entity_poly.pdbx_seq_one_letter_code
_entity_poly.pdbx_strand_id
1 'polypeptide(L)'
;MASLLCGAIGAATLGLSGCGSAADSGMMDAANANAVAGGSSDLPVVTWKMGSTWGDGNIHFTCDERFSELVSQLTDGRFTITNYPEGSLCAANQLFDYVQNGTIQCGGDWGGYWSGKDTAFELLSTTMDNFTGMDYYIWITQGGGLQCYQDMYGKYNMTYFPIMINHAESGIRSTRPITSIKDMQSMKIRLGGVMAGRAAEKLGINITTVAASELYESLQRGVIDGGEFSTPCSDDSLKLQEVAKYWCSPAWYQSGGVNGVMINKDAWNQLPEEYQNAIQMAAEICTSEQLSRYLWMDFESTKKMLEEDGCIVTEMNQDDWNTIRNTCREVYEEEAAQNENFNMVYSSMKDYREKADTYRAMLGDYGWGFNYDDSAK
;
A
#
# COMPACT_ATOMS: atom_id res chain seq x y z
N MET A 1 -9.35 -25.55 55.72
CA MET A 1 -8.22 -26.27 56.38
C MET A 1 -7.12 -26.39 55.35
N ALA A 2 -6.12 -25.58 55.53
CA ALA A 2 -4.71 -25.88 55.75
C ALA A 2 -4.02 -26.43 54.49
N SER A 3 -2.84 -26.07 54.07
CA SER A 3 -1.78 -25.16 54.56
C SER A 3 -0.78 -24.94 53.43
N LEU A 4 -0.10 -23.83 53.52
CA LEU A 4 1.12 -23.42 52.78
C LEU A 4 2.20 -24.53 52.77
N LEU A 5 3.01 -24.51 51.69
CA LEU A 5 4.46 -24.69 51.81
C LEU A 5 5.22 -23.94 50.70
N CYS A 6 6.05 -23.00 51.15
CA CYS A 6 7.11 -22.34 50.40
C CYS A 6 8.28 -23.33 50.20
N GLY A 7 8.92 -23.26 49.04
CA GLY A 7 10.22 -23.95 48.83
C GLY A 7 11.07 -23.11 47.87
N ALA A 8 12.06 -22.43 48.41
CA ALA A 8 13.13 -21.75 47.67
C ALA A 8 14.25 -22.77 47.35
N ILE A 9 14.75 -22.77 46.12
CA ILE A 9 16.01 -23.42 45.70
C ILE A 9 16.59 -22.49 44.63
N GLY A 10 17.67 -21.75 44.77
CA GLY A 10 19.01 -22.22 44.86
C GLY A 10 19.71 -22.06 43.53
N ALA A 11 20.46 -20.94 43.34
CA ALA A 11 21.28 -20.66 42.15
C ALA A 11 22.40 -21.72 42.02
N ALA A 12 22.63 -22.21 40.80
CA ALA A 12 23.86 -22.88 40.41
C ALA A 12 24.36 -22.31 39.08
N THR A 13 25.45 -21.57 39.19
CA THR A 13 26.30 -21.13 38.07
C THR A 13 27.14 -22.29 37.57
N LEU A 14 27.05 -22.61 36.28
CA LEU A 14 28.06 -23.43 35.60
C LEU A 14 28.55 -22.65 34.38
N GLY A 15 29.80 -22.21 34.49
CA GLY A 15 30.56 -21.68 33.37
C GLY A 15 31.00 -22.80 32.44
N LEU A 16 30.88 -22.57 31.13
CA LEU A 16 31.59 -23.33 30.11
C LEU A 16 32.20 -22.35 29.11
N SER A 17 33.51 -22.28 29.12
CA SER A 17 34.34 -21.65 28.14
C SER A 17 34.35 -22.49 26.86
N GLY A 18 34.13 -21.85 25.70
CA GLY A 18 34.32 -22.47 24.39
C GLY A 18 34.61 -21.41 23.35
N CYS A 19 35.86 -21.32 22.92
CA CYS A 19 36.33 -20.51 21.82
C CYS A 19 35.75 -20.98 20.48
N GLY A 20 35.34 -19.99 19.60
CA GLY A 20 35.02 -20.25 18.20
C GLY A 20 34.82 -18.93 17.49
N SER A 21 35.68 -18.67 16.55
CA SER A 21 35.93 -17.49 15.73
C SER A 21 34.73 -16.78 15.16
N ALA A 22 34.87 -15.43 15.11
CA ALA A 22 33.99 -14.42 14.58
C ALA A 22 33.72 -14.55 13.08
N ALA A 23 32.44 -14.40 12.72
CA ALA A 23 32.02 -13.79 11.46
C ALA A 23 31.19 -12.56 11.84
N ASP A 24 31.66 -11.42 11.37
CA ASP A 24 31.17 -10.08 11.64
C ASP A 24 29.81 -9.90 10.94
N SER A 25 28.73 -10.00 11.70
CA SER A 25 27.40 -9.53 11.30
C SER A 25 27.04 -8.38 12.22
N GLY A 26 27.10 -7.14 11.68
CA GLY A 26 26.77 -5.92 12.42
C GLY A 26 25.36 -5.96 12.99
N MET A 27 25.21 -6.47 14.19
CA MET A 27 24.10 -6.20 15.07
C MET A 27 24.36 -4.85 15.74
N MET A 28 23.45 -3.90 15.55
CA MET A 28 23.46 -2.65 16.30
C MET A 28 23.43 -2.97 17.80
N ASP A 29 24.41 -2.49 18.51
CA ASP A 29 24.52 -2.60 19.95
C ASP A 29 23.31 -1.98 20.67
N ALA A 30 22.61 -2.78 21.44
CA ALA A 30 21.54 -2.36 22.35
C ALA A 30 22.05 -1.54 23.58
N ALA A 31 23.13 -0.78 23.42
CA ALA A 31 23.80 -0.05 24.50
C ALA A 31 23.55 1.47 24.51
N ASN A 32 22.53 1.98 23.82
CA ASN A 32 22.21 3.42 23.88
C ASN A 32 20.71 3.73 24.13
N ALA A 33 20.03 2.89 24.93
CA ALA A 33 18.64 3.13 25.33
C ALA A 33 18.50 4.18 26.48
N ASN A 34 19.49 5.03 26.74
CA ASN A 34 19.44 6.02 27.81
C ASN A 34 19.76 7.46 27.36
N ALA A 35 19.38 7.85 26.15
CA ALA A 35 19.53 9.22 25.70
C ALA A 35 18.26 9.78 25.02
N VAL A 36 17.10 9.59 25.67
CA VAL A 36 15.88 10.33 25.32
C VAL A 36 15.32 10.92 26.61
N ALA A 37 16.04 11.88 27.14
CA ALA A 37 15.54 12.82 28.14
C ALA A 37 16.33 14.14 28.00
N GLY A 38 15.95 14.94 27.05
CA GLY A 38 16.49 16.28 26.83
C GLY A 38 15.93 16.83 25.53
N GLY A 39 14.60 17.05 25.47
CA GLY A 39 14.01 17.83 24.41
C GLY A 39 14.69 19.18 24.41
N SER A 40 15.57 19.42 23.43
CA SER A 40 16.27 20.68 23.25
C SER A 40 15.22 21.77 23.04
N SER A 41 15.13 22.70 23.99
CA SER A 41 14.25 23.89 23.92
C SER A 41 14.62 24.79 22.70
N ASP A 42 15.65 24.45 21.97
CA ASP A 42 16.25 25.26 20.91
C ASP A 42 15.80 24.88 19.49
N LEU A 43 15.03 23.77 19.31
CA LEU A 43 14.49 23.40 18.01
C LEU A 43 13.43 24.40 17.53
N PRO A 44 13.43 24.79 16.23
CA PRO A 44 12.50 25.77 15.69
C PRO A 44 11.06 25.28 15.74
N VAL A 45 10.11 26.20 15.82
CA VAL A 45 8.69 25.90 15.57
C VAL A 45 8.49 25.88 14.05
N VAL A 46 7.99 24.76 13.53
CA VAL A 46 7.76 24.55 12.09
C VAL A 46 6.27 24.28 11.86
N THR A 47 5.71 24.90 10.83
CA THR A 47 4.35 24.63 10.37
C THR A 47 4.36 24.40 8.87
N TRP A 48 3.86 23.23 8.44
CA TRP A 48 3.70 22.87 7.05
C TRP A 48 2.23 22.78 6.64
N LYS A 49 2.00 22.84 5.34
CA LYS A 49 0.72 22.51 4.70
C LYS A 49 0.89 21.23 3.92
N MET A 50 -0.07 20.32 4.09
CA MET A 50 -0.18 19.08 3.35
C MET A 50 -1.49 19.11 2.56
N GLY A 51 -1.40 19.11 1.25
CA GLY A 51 -2.56 18.84 0.39
C GLY A 51 -2.79 17.34 0.30
N SER A 52 -4.00 16.91 -0.02
CA SER A 52 -4.35 15.52 -0.23
C SER A 52 -5.01 15.31 -1.59
N THR A 53 -4.81 14.13 -2.18
CA THR A 53 -5.59 13.65 -3.32
C THR A 53 -6.94 13.04 -2.90
N TRP A 54 -7.22 13.00 -1.59
CA TRP A 54 -8.43 12.43 -1.01
C TRP A 54 -9.34 13.50 -0.44
N GLY A 55 -10.64 13.34 -0.67
CA GLY A 55 -11.68 14.23 -0.13
C GLY A 55 -11.90 14.05 1.37
N ASP A 56 -12.52 15.04 1.99
CA ASP A 56 -12.98 14.97 3.37
C ASP A 56 -13.92 13.75 3.59
N GLY A 57 -13.74 13.04 4.69
CA GLY A 57 -14.47 11.81 5.00
C GLY A 57 -13.98 10.54 4.26
N ASN A 58 -13.04 10.66 3.34
CA ASN A 58 -12.40 9.49 2.73
C ASN A 58 -11.45 8.83 3.75
N ILE A 59 -11.50 7.50 3.83
CA ILE A 59 -10.66 6.74 4.76
C ILE A 59 -9.16 6.98 4.53
N HIS A 60 -8.73 7.19 3.28
CA HIS A 60 -7.32 7.49 2.97
C HIS A 60 -6.89 8.85 3.51
N PHE A 61 -7.80 9.85 3.52
CA PHE A 61 -7.51 11.16 4.12
C PHE A 61 -7.23 11.04 5.63
N THR A 62 -7.89 10.11 6.33
CA THR A 62 -7.60 9.87 7.76
C THR A 62 -6.19 9.36 8.01
N CYS A 63 -5.52 8.75 7.00
CA CYS A 63 -4.12 8.36 7.11
C CYS A 63 -3.18 9.57 7.06
N ASP A 64 -3.49 10.54 6.19
CA ASP A 64 -2.77 11.82 6.11
C ASP A 64 -2.87 12.58 7.44
N GLU A 65 -4.07 12.61 8.04
CA GLU A 65 -4.31 13.23 9.35
C GLU A 65 -3.52 12.51 10.45
N ARG A 66 -3.53 11.16 10.46
CA ARG A 66 -2.79 10.35 11.42
C ARG A 66 -1.28 10.57 11.35
N PHE A 67 -0.73 10.64 10.13
CA PHE A 67 0.67 10.98 9.93
C PHE A 67 1.03 12.34 10.53
N SER A 68 0.21 13.36 10.25
CA SER A 68 0.42 14.73 10.76
C SER A 68 0.32 14.80 12.28
N GLU A 69 -0.63 14.05 12.88
CA GLU A 69 -0.76 13.91 14.33
C GLU A 69 0.50 13.28 14.94
N LEU A 70 1.01 12.20 14.36
CA LEU A 70 2.23 11.53 14.84
C LEU A 70 3.45 12.46 14.77
N VAL A 71 3.64 13.20 13.67
CA VAL A 71 4.72 14.18 13.57
C VAL A 71 4.63 15.22 14.70
N SER A 72 3.43 15.73 14.98
CA SER A 72 3.21 16.67 16.07
C SER A 72 3.52 16.05 17.42
N GLN A 73 3.07 14.83 17.70
CA GLN A 73 3.32 14.11 18.95
C GLN A 73 4.81 13.84 19.16
N LEU A 74 5.53 13.39 18.12
CA LEU A 74 6.97 13.06 18.20
C LEU A 74 7.85 14.31 18.35
N THR A 75 7.29 15.51 18.14
CA THR A 75 8.03 16.78 18.22
C THR A 75 7.48 17.72 19.30
N ASP A 76 6.71 17.20 20.26
CA ASP A 76 6.08 17.95 21.34
C ASP A 76 5.27 19.17 20.84
N GLY A 77 4.61 19.03 19.68
CA GLY A 77 3.83 20.08 19.03
C GLY A 77 4.65 21.19 18.36
N ARG A 78 5.97 21.07 18.31
CA ARG A 78 6.85 22.08 17.70
C ARG A 78 6.89 22.01 16.19
N PHE A 79 6.61 20.83 15.62
CA PHE A 79 6.39 20.67 14.19
C PHE A 79 4.96 20.19 13.94
N THR A 80 4.17 21.03 13.26
CA THR A 80 2.78 20.76 12.94
C THR A 80 2.55 20.77 11.43
N ILE A 81 1.69 19.87 10.97
CA ILE A 81 1.28 19.77 9.56
C ILE A 81 -0.25 19.94 9.52
N THR A 82 -0.72 20.93 8.77
CA THR A 82 -2.15 21.15 8.56
C THR A 82 -2.59 20.45 7.29
N ASN A 83 -3.54 19.52 7.41
CA ASN A 83 -4.08 18.75 6.29
C ASN A 83 -5.21 19.51 5.58
N TYR A 84 -5.21 19.43 4.26
CA TYR A 84 -6.20 20.04 3.37
C TYR A 84 -6.73 18.96 2.43
N PRO A 85 -8.02 18.62 2.48
CA PRO A 85 -8.60 17.63 1.59
C PRO A 85 -8.55 18.09 0.13
N GLU A 86 -8.80 17.14 -0.77
CA GLU A 86 -8.86 17.37 -2.22
C GLU A 86 -9.64 18.64 -2.56
N GLY A 87 -9.11 19.42 -3.50
CA GLY A 87 -9.76 20.64 -3.98
C GLY A 87 -9.58 21.87 -3.09
N SER A 88 -9.07 21.74 -1.85
CA SER A 88 -8.91 22.87 -0.93
C SER A 88 -7.72 23.76 -1.26
N LEU A 89 -6.61 23.20 -1.72
CA LEU A 89 -5.41 23.96 -2.13
C LEU A 89 -5.22 23.94 -3.65
N CYS A 90 -5.47 22.81 -4.28
CA CYS A 90 -5.37 22.58 -5.72
C CYS A 90 -6.23 21.36 -6.10
N ALA A 91 -6.47 21.15 -7.39
CA ALA A 91 -7.07 19.91 -7.86
C ALA A 91 -6.13 18.72 -7.63
N ALA A 92 -6.67 17.52 -7.42
CA ALA A 92 -5.88 16.31 -7.12
C ALA A 92 -4.75 16.08 -8.13
N ASN A 93 -5.03 16.23 -9.42
CA ASN A 93 -4.05 16.04 -10.50
C ASN A 93 -2.96 17.13 -10.57
N GLN A 94 -3.06 18.19 -9.79
CA GLN A 94 -2.07 19.29 -9.71
C GLN A 94 -1.19 19.15 -8.46
N LEU A 95 -1.54 18.29 -7.50
CA LEU A 95 -0.88 18.19 -6.21
C LEU A 95 0.62 17.89 -6.36
N PHE A 96 0.97 16.96 -7.24
CA PHE A 96 2.37 16.61 -7.52
C PHE A 96 3.21 17.84 -7.90
N ASP A 97 2.71 18.66 -8.83
CA ASP A 97 3.43 19.84 -9.31
C ASP A 97 3.53 20.93 -8.23
N TYR A 98 2.53 21.05 -7.35
CA TYR A 98 2.53 21.98 -6.22
C TYR A 98 3.58 21.60 -5.17
N VAL A 99 3.76 20.31 -4.90
CA VAL A 99 4.82 19.82 -4.01
C VAL A 99 6.18 19.93 -4.70
N GLN A 100 6.29 19.49 -5.94
CA GLN A 100 7.54 19.54 -6.70
C GLN A 100 8.15 20.94 -6.75
N ASN A 101 7.34 21.96 -6.97
CA ASN A 101 7.81 23.36 -7.09
C ASN A 101 7.87 24.11 -5.74
N GLY A 102 7.51 23.46 -4.62
CA GLY A 102 7.55 24.03 -3.28
C GLY A 102 6.41 25.00 -2.95
N THR A 103 5.34 25.04 -3.75
CA THR A 103 4.14 25.85 -3.43
C THR A 103 3.50 25.41 -2.10
N ILE A 104 3.52 24.10 -1.84
CA ILE A 104 3.23 23.48 -0.55
C ILE A 104 4.35 22.51 -0.17
N GLN A 105 4.53 22.27 1.13
CA GLN A 105 5.65 21.48 1.63
C GLN A 105 5.49 19.99 1.38
N CYS A 106 4.26 19.47 1.50
CA CYS A 106 4.01 18.04 1.33
C CYS A 106 2.59 17.76 0.79
N GLY A 107 2.39 16.53 0.32
CA GLY A 107 1.11 16.08 -0.20
C GLY A 107 0.91 14.59 -0.01
N GLY A 108 -0.31 14.20 0.43
CA GLY A 108 -0.74 12.82 0.54
C GLY A 108 -1.27 12.30 -0.80
N ASP A 109 -0.77 11.15 -1.26
CA ASP A 109 -1.08 10.64 -2.58
C ASP A 109 -1.12 9.11 -2.70
N TRP A 110 -1.64 8.68 -3.81
CA TRP A 110 -1.41 7.37 -4.39
C TRP A 110 -0.57 7.54 -5.66
N GLY A 111 0.64 6.98 -5.66
CA GLY A 111 1.62 7.19 -6.74
C GLY A 111 1.11 6.86 -8.14
N GLY A 112 0.13 5.94 -8.27
CA GLY A 112 -0.47 5.56 -9.55
C GLY A 112 -1.09 6.72 -10.33
N TYR A 113 -1.48 7.81 -9.66
CA TYR A 113 -1.96 9.03 -10.35
C TYR A 113 -0.87 9.70 -11.20
N TRP A 114 0.39 9.39 -10.94
CA TRP A 114 1.54 9.98 -11.63
C TRP A 114 2.11 9.08 -12.72
N SER A 115 1.45 7.96 -13.03
CA SER A 115 1.87 7.04 -14.11
C SER A 115 1.94 7.71 -15.49
N GLY A 116 1.23 8.82 -15.69
CA GLY A 116 1.39 9.68 -16.88
C GLY A 116 2.71 10.46 -16.95
N LYS A 117 3.41 10.62 -15.80
CA LYS A 117 4.76 11.22 -15.76
C LYS A 117 5.82 10.14 -15.97
N ASP A 118 5.65 8.99 -15.30
CA ASP A 118 6.48 7.80 -15.43
C ASP A 118 5.69 6.57 -14.93
N THR A 119 5.62 5.53 -15.73
CA THR A 119 4.88 4.31 -15.38
C THR A 119 5.45 3.55 -14.19
N ALA A 120 6.70 3.81 -13.80
CA ALA A 120 7.30 3.27 -12.58
C ALA A 120 6.54 3.66 -11.30
N PHE A 121 5.86 4.80 -11.29
CA PHE A 121 5.02 5.21 -10.16
C PHE A 121 3.86 4.23 -9.89
N GLU A 122 3.40 3.52 -10.94
CA GLU A 122 2.35 2.51 -10.75
C GLU A 122 2.85 1.33 -9.92
N LEU A 123 4.06 0.82 -10.18
CA LEU A 123 4.67 -0.24 -9.36
C LEU A 123 4.92 0.17 -7.91
N LEU A 124 5.21 1.45 -7.67
CA LEU A 124 5.37 2.00 -6.32
C LEU A 124 4.03 2.14 -5.58
N SER A 125 2.92 2.04 -6.25
CA SER A 125 1.59 2.22 -5.67
C SER A 125 0.74 0.96 -5.69
N THR A 126 0.91 0.09 -6.69
CA THR A 126 0.18 -1.17 -6.82
C THR A 126 0.84 -2.12 -7.81
N THR A 127 0.43 -3.38 -7.80
CA THR A 127 0.85 -4.37 -8.80
C THR A 127 -0.28 -5.30 -9.21
N MET A 128 -0.15 -5.85 -10.42
CA MET A 128 -1.02 -6.88 -10.96
C MET A 128 -0.55 -8.32 -10.64
N ASP A 129 0.65 -8.53 -10.14
CA ASP A 129 1.30 -9.86 -10.07
C ASP A 129 1.48 -10.34 -8.62
N ASN A 130 0.39 -10.43 -7.86
CA ASN A 130 0.39 -11.05 -6.52
C ASN A 130 1.47 -10.50 -5.56
N PHE A 131 1.77 -9.23 -5.63
CA PHE A 131 2.63 -8.55 -4.66
C PHE A 131 1.71 -7.95 -3.59
N THR A 132 1.51 -8.69 -2.51
CA THR A 132 0.52 -8.36 -1.49
C THR A 132 0.92 -7.15 -0.64
N GLY A 133 0.00 -6.63 0.17
CA GLY A 133 0.33 -5.57 1.13
C GLY A 133 1.46 -5.95 2.08
N MET A 134 1.53 -7.23 2.50
CA MET A 134 2.66 -7.71 3.31
C MET A 134 3.97 -7.75 2.52
N ASP A 135 3.91 -8.05 1.21
CA ASP A 135 5.10 -7.98 0.35
C ASP A 135 5.61 -6.55 0.24
N TYR A 136 4.71 -5.60 0.01
CA TYR A 136 5.07 -4.18 0.02
C TYR A 136 5.71 -3.78 1.34
N TYR A 137 5.10 -4.15 2.47
CA TYR A 137 5.63 -3.81 3.79
C TYR A 137 7.06 -4.33 4.00
N ILE A 138 7.30 -5.61 3.70
CA ILE A 138 8.62 -6.23 3.86
C ILE A 138 9.61 -5.67 2.84
N TRP A 139 9.20 -5.52 1.57
CA TRP A 139 10.06 -4.97 0.51
C TRP A 139 10.48 -3.53 0.82
N ILE A 140 9.55 -2.69 1.27
CA ILE A 140 9.83 -1.30 1.63
C ILE A 140 10.78 -1.23 2.82
N THR A 141 10.52 -2.00 3.88
CA THR A 141 11.27 -1.90 5.14
C THR A 141 12.58 -2.66 5.15
N GLN A 142 12.71 -3.78 4.40
CA GLN A 142 13.85 -4.70 4.44
C GLN A 142 14.41 -5.03 3.06
N GLY A 143 13.60 -4.95 2.02
CA GLY A 143 13.96 -5.41 0.66
C GLY A 143 14.54 -4.34 -0.27
N GLY A 144 14.80 -3.13 0.24
CA GLY A 144 15.35 -2.02 -0.55
C GLY A 144 14.27 -1.19 -1.28
N GLY A 145 13.00 -1.50 -1.08
CA GLY A 145 11.90 -0.80 -1.74
C GLY A 145 11.86 0.70 -1.46
N LEU A 146 12.12 1.12 -0.20
CA LEU A 146 12.15 2.54 0.14
C LEU A 146 13.13 3.33 -0.75
N GLN A 147 14.27 2.74 -1.11
CA GLN A 147 15.21 3.39 -2.01
C GLN A 147 14.61 3.64 -3.41
N CYS A 148 13.78 2.72 -3.92
CA CYS A 148 13.09 2.91 -5.20
C CYS A 148 12.15 4.13 -5.16
N TYR A 149 11.43 4.35 -4.04
CA TYR A 149 10.64 5.58 -3.85
C TYR A 149 11.53 6.82 -3.83
N GLN A 150 12.61 6.80 -3.07
CA GLN A 150 13.54 7.93 -2.98
C GLN A 150 14.15 8.27 -4.33
N ASP A 151 14.54 7.27 -5.12
CA ASP A 151 15.13 7.46 -6.44
C ASP A 151 14.10 8.04 -7.44
N MET A 152 12.86 7.55 -7.39
CA MET A 152 11.82 8.01 -8.31
C MET A 152 11.35 9.43 -7.98
N TYR A 153 10.92 9.69 -6.73
CA TYR A 153 10.46 11.02 -6.32
C TYR A 153 11.62 12.03 -6.30
N GLY A 154 12.84 11.56 -6.04
CA GLY A 154 14.07 12.39 -6.09
C GLY A 154 14.32 13.05 -7.43
N LYS A 155 13.92 12.44 -8.55
CA LYS A 155 14.00 13.03 -9.90
C LYS A 155 13.12 14.26 -10.07
N TYR A 156 12.13 14.42 -9.20
CA TYR A 156 11.14 15.50 -9.21
C TYR A 156 11.31 16.45 -8.01
N ASN A 157 12.52 16.57 -7.46
CA ASN A 157 12.81 17.42 -6.29
C ASN A 157 11.93 17.10 -5.06
N MET A 158 11.67 15.81 -4.84
CA MET A 158 10.90 15.34 -3.70
C MET A 158 11.59 14.19 -2.97
N THR A 159 11.24 13.96 -1.72
CA THR A 159 11.42 12.70 -0.99
C THR A 159 10.04 12.12 -0.69
N TYR A 160 9.95 10.81 -0.42
CA TYR A 160 8.67 10.13 -0.24
C TYR A 160 8.72 9.15 0.92
N PHE A 161 7.65 9.09 1.67
CA PHE A 161 7.49 8.12 2.75
C PHE A 161 6.12 7.45 2.66
N PRO A 162 6.06 6.12 2.50
CA PRO A 162 4.82 5.37 2.67
C PRO A 162 4.22 5.59 4.06
N ILE A 163 2.91 5.81 4.13
CA ILE A 163 2.18 5.97 5.39
C ILE A 163 1.00 5.01 5.53
N MET A 164 0.67 4.30 4.46
CA MET A 164 -0.43 3.34 4.43
C MET A 164 -0.12 2.26 3.42
N ILE A 165 -0.37 1.04 3.82
CA ILE A 165 -0.36 -0.14 2.95
C ILE A 165 -1.67 -0.89 3.17
N ASN A 166 -2.37 -1.22 2.09
CA ASN A 166 -3.53 -2.10 2.12
C ASN A 166 -3.23 -3.43 1.41
N HIS A 167 -4.01 -4.45 1.73
CA HIS A 167 -3.98 -5.74 1.04
C HIS A 167 -4.65 -5.65 -0.32
N ALA A 168 -4.82 -6.80 -0.98
CA ALA A 168 -5.49 -6.88 -2.27
C ALA A 168 -6.84 -6.19 -2.22
N GLU A 169 -7.18 -5.49 -3.29
CA GLU A 169 -8.51 -4.93 -3.44
C GLU A 169 -9.59 -6.02 -3.51
N SER A 170 -10.84 -5.60 -3.34
CA SER A 170 -12.01 -6.49 -3.35
C SER A 170 -12.06 -7.38 -4.58
N GLY A 171 -11.75 -6.81 -5.74
CA GLY A 171 -12.05 -7.39 -7.03
C GLY A 171 -13.14 -6.60 -7.75
N ILE A 172 -13.70 -7.17 -8.80
CA ILE A 172 -14.71 -6.47 -9.61
C ILE A 172 -16.10 -6.68 -9.01
N ARG A 173 -16.74 -5.57 -8.64
CA ARG A 173 -18.17 -5.52 -8.34
C ARG A 173 -18.95 -5.44 -9.64
N SER A 174 -20.00 -6.27 -9.81
CA SER A 174 -20.72 -6.34 -11.07
C SER A 174 -22.22 -6.60 -10.89
N THR A 175 -22.99 -6.22 -11.90
CA THR A 175 -24.44 -6.40 -11.95
C THR A 175 -24.86 -7.82 -12.33
N ARG A 176 -23.91 -8.61 -12.86
CA ARG A 176 -24.09 -10.02 -13.23
C ARG A 176 -22.82 -10.82 -12.96
N PRO A 177 -22.88 -12.16 -12.83
CA PRO A 177 -21.74 -12.97 -12.45
C PRO A 177 -20.56 -12.82 -13.43
N ILE A 178 -19.34 -12.83 -12.88
CA ILE A 178 -18.09 -12.97 -13.62
C ILE A 178 -17.44 -14.28 -13.16
N THR A 179 -17.32 -15.25 -14.06
CA THR A 179 -16.72 -16.57 -13.82
C THR A 179 -15.66 -16.92 -14.87
N SER A 180 -15.51 -16.05 -15.86
CA SER A 180 -14.56 -16.24 -16.98
C SER A 180 -14.13 -14.89 -17.56
N ILE A 181 -12.99 -14.88 -18.29
CA ILE A 181 -12.58 -13.74 -19.13
C ILE A 181 -13.69 -13.38 -20.13
N LYS A 182 -14.38 -14.38 -20.68
CA LYS A 182 -15.47 -14.15 -21.63
C LYS A 182 -16.63 -13.35 -21.02
N ASP A 183 -16.93 -13.55 -19.74
CA ASP A 183 -17.94 -12.75 -19.05
C ASP A 183 -17.51 -11.28 -19.01
N MET A 184 -16.25 -11.02 -18.63
CA MET A 184 -15.69 -9.65 -18.61
C MET A 184 -15.69 -9.00 -20.01
N GLN A 185 -15.33 -9.76 -21.06
CA GLN A 185 -15.35 -9.25 -22.45
C GLN A 185 -16.75 -8.79 -22.89
N SER A 186 -17.80 -9.35 -22.29
CA SER A 186 -19.21 -9.03 -22.59
C SER A 186 -19.75 -7.84 -21.81
N MET A 187 -18.94 -7.24 -20.92
CA MET A 187 -19.31 -6.18 -19.98
C MET A 187 -18.54 -4.88 -20.31
N LYS A 188 -19.10 -3.75 -19.86
CA LYS A 188 -18.38 -2.50 -19.72
C LYS A 188 -17.87 -2.41 -18.30
N ILE A 189 -16.57 -2.47 -18.12
CA ILE A 189 -15.94 -2.52 -16.80
C ILE A 189 -15.11 -1.27 -16.56
N ARG A 190 -15.31 -0.62 -15.42
CA ARG A 190 -14.39 0.40 -14.90
C ARG A 190 -13.20 -0.29 -14.26
N LEU A 191 -11.99 0.06 -14.68
CA LEU A 191 -10.75 -0.43 -14.12
C LEU A 191 -9.73 0.71 -14.05
N GLY A 192 -9.10 0.90 -12.91
CA GLY A 192 -8.02 1.87 -12.70
C GLY A 192 -6.65 1.28 -13.02
N GLY A 193 -5.68 2.18 -13.28
CA GLY A 193 -4.30 1.79 -13.57
C GLY A 193 -3.99 1.64 -15.06
N VAL A 194 -2.82 2.14 -15.47
CA VAL A 194 -2.37 2.08 -16.88
C VAL A 194 -1.98 0.66 -17.27
N MET A 195 -1.25 -0.04 -16.40
CA MET A 195 -0.81 -1.41 -16.68
C MET A 195 -1.99 -2.37 -16.67
N ALA A 196 -2.91 -2.24 -15.71
CA ALA A 196 -4.14 -3.01 -15.68
C ALA A 196 -5.00 -2.77 -16.93
N GLY A 197 -5.04 -1.52 -17.42
CA GLY A 197 -5.68 -1.17 -18.67
C GLY A 197 -5.10 -1.89 -19.89
N ARG A 198 -3.76 -1.91 -19.99
CA ARG A 198 -3.06 -2.64 -21.07
C ARG A 198 -3.28 -4.16 -21.00
N ALA A 199 -3.28 -4.72 -19.80
CA ALA A 199 -3.57 -6.15 -19.62
C ALA A 199 -5.01 -6.48 -20.04
N ALA A 200 -5.97 -5.65 -19.64
CA ALA A 200 -7.36 -5.82 -20.03
C ALA A 200 -7.56 -5.70 -21.54
N GLU A 201 -6.89 -4.75 -22.21
CA GLU A 201 -6.90 -4.63 -23.68
C GLU A 201 -6.39 -5.91 -24.36
N LYS A 202 -5.24 -6.46 -23.90
CA LYS A 202 -4.71 -7.73 -24.40
C LYS A 202 -5.67 -8.90 -24.19
N LEU A 203 -6.42 -8.89 -23.10
CA LEU A 203 -7.45 -9.87 -22.78
C LEU A 203 -8.78 -9.64 -23.53
N GLY A 204 -8.87 -8.57 -24.33
CA GLY A 204 -10.11 -8.19 -25.05
C GLY A 204 -11.24 -7.71 -24.14
N ILE A 205 -10.92 -7.26 -22.92
CA ILE A 205 -11.88 -6.73 -21.97
C ILE A 205 -12.17 -5.26 -22.30
N ASN A 206 -13.46 -4.90 -22.37
CA ASN A 206 -13.88 -3.55 -22.70
C ASN A 206 -13.87 -2.65 -21.46
N ILE A 207 -12.85 -1.80 -21.35
CA ILE A 207 -12.68 -0.86 -20.22
C ILE A 207 -13.31 0.49 -20.54
N THR A 208 -13.95 1.06 -19.53
CA THR A 208 -14.52 2.40 -19.53
C THR A 208 -13.94 3.20 -18.38
N THR A 209 -13.45 4.40 -18.68
CA THR A 209 -12.96 5.32 -17.64
C THR A 209 -14.13 6.02 -16.98
N VAL A 210 -14.26 5.86 -15.66
CA VAL A 210 -15.24 6.53 -14.80
C VAL A 210 -14.51 6.99 -13.55
N ALA A 211 -14.76 8.22 -13.11
CA ALA A 211 -14.20 8.72 -11.86
C ALA A 211 -14.71 7.88 -10.67
N ALA A 212 -13.87 7.70 -9.65
CA ALA A 212 -14.24 6.92 -8.47
C ALA A 212 -15.52 7.46 -7.79
N SER A 213 -15.68 8.77 -7.73
CA SER A 213 -16.87 9.44 -7.17
C SER A 213 -18.16 9.19 -7.97
N GLU A 214 -18.04 8.77 -9.25
CA GLU A 214 -19.19 8.51 -10.14
C GLU A 214 -19.51 7.01 -10.26
N LEU A 215 -18.73 6.14 -9.59
CA LEU A 215 -18.83 4.69 -9.75
C LEU A 215 -20.20 4.15 -9.36
N TYR A 216 -20.71 4.53 -8.18
CA TYR A 216 -22.03 4.09 -7.70
C TYR A 216 -23.15 4.46 -8.69
N GLU A 217 -23.20 5.74 -9.11
CA GLU A 217 -24.21 6.19 -10.04
C GLU A 217 -24.08 5.55 -11.42
N SER A 218 -22.87 5.33 -11.91
CA SER A 218 -22.61 4.69 -13.18
C SER A 218 -23.08 3.24 -13.22
N LEU A 219 -22.87 2.49 -12.13
CA LEU A 219 -23.43 1.15 -11.94
C LEU A 219 -24.94 1.17 -11.83
N GLN A 220 -25.50 2.09 -11.02
CA GLN A 220 -26.95 2.20 -10.81
C GLN A 220 -27.69 2.53 -12.10
N ARG A 221 -27.13 3.37 -12.96
CA ARG A 221 -27.73 3.76 -14.25
C ARG A 221 -27.42 2.81 -15.40
N GLY A 222 -26.59 1.77 -15.18
CA GLY A 222 -26.19 0.84 -16.23
C GLY A 222 -25.25 1.46 -17.29
N VAL A 223 -24.54 2.53 -16.96
CA VAL A 223 -23.49 3.10 -17.82
C VAL A 223 -22.32 2.12 -17.92
N ILE A 224 -22.03 1.43 -16.81
CA ILE A 224 -21.08 0.32 -16.69
C ILE A 224 -21.80 -0.91 -16.08
N ASP A 225 -21.32 -2.10 -16.39
CA ASP A 225 -21.84 -3.37 -15.87
C ASP A 225 -21.05 -3.84 -14.64
N GLY A 226 -19.82 -3.36 -14.47
CA GLY A 226 -18.96 -3.69 -13.36
C GLY A 226 -17.87 -2.63 -13.17
N GLY A 227 -17.24 -2.67 -12.00
CA GLY A 227 -16.14 -1.78 -11.67
C GLY A 227 -15.47 -2.17 -10.36
N GLU A 228 -14.29 -1.65 -10.18
CA GLU A 228 -13.53 -1.74 -8.95
C GLU A 228 -13.36 -0.35 -8.32
N PHE A 229 -13.03 -0.34 -7.03
CA PHE A 229 -12.64 0.90 -6.37
C PHE A 229 -11.43 0.67 -5.46
N SER A 230 -11.56 -0.18 -4.43
CA SER A 230 -10.48 -0.44 -3.48
C SER A 230 -10.74 -1.70 -2.66
N THR A 231 -10.39 -1.69 -1.38
CA THR A 231 -10.59 -2.81 -0.46
C THR A 231 -12.05 -2.94 -0.01
N PRO A 232 -12.46 -4.07 0.61
CA PRO A 232 -13.83 -4.28 1.04
C PRO A 232 -14.43 -3.17 1.90
N CYS A 233 -13.68 -2.61 2.84
CA CYS A 233 -14.19 -1.53 3.67
C CYS A 233 -14.44 -0.22 2.90
N SER A 234 -13.63 0.05 1.89
CA SER A 234 -13.82 1.19 1.00
C SER A 234 -15.05 1.00 0.10
N ASP A 235 -15.23 -0.19 -0.47
CA ASP A 235 -16.40 -0.54 -1.28
C ASP A 235 -17.70 -0.45 -0.47
N ASP A 236 -17.70 -0.93 0.79
CA ASP A 236 -18.84 -0.82 1.70
C ASP A 236 -19.17 0.64 2.01
N SER A 237 -18.17 1.49 2.20
CA SER A 237 -18.37 2.93 2.43
C SER A 237 -19.06 3.62 1.24
N LEU A 238 -18.78 3.18 0.01
CA LEU A 238 -19.42 3.64 -1.22
C LEU A 238 -20.74 2.94 -1.51
N LYS A 239 -21.13 1.94 -0.71
CA LYS A 239 -22.37 1.16 -0.85
C LYS A 239 -22.48 0.45 -2.20
N LEU A 240 -21.38 0.00 -2.76
CA LEU A 240 -21.36 -0.67 -4.07
C LEU A 240 -22.21 -1.94 -4.08
N GLN A 241 -22.37 -2.61 -2.94
CA GLN A 241 -23.23 -3.77 -2.76
C GLN A 241 -24.72 -3.50 -3.01
N GLU A 242 -25.19 -2.26 -2.95
CA GLU A 242 -26.58 -1.92 -3.26
C GLU A 242 -26.89 -2.00 -4.76
N VAL A 243 -25.87 -1.70 -5.60
CA VAL A 243 -26.02 -1.58 -7.08
C VAL A 243 -25.31 -2.68 -7.87
N ALA A 244 -24.34 -3.38 -7.24
CA ALA A 244 -23.55 -4.45 -7.86
C ALA A 244 -23.31 -5.58 -6.85
N LYS A 245 -24.18 -6.59 -6.87
CA LYS A 245 -24.19 -7.67 -5.88
C LYS A 245 -23.18 -8.77 -6.12
N TYR A 246 -22.75 -8.95 -7.35
CA TYR A 246 -21.74 -9.96 -7.67
C TYR A 246 -20.35 -9.42 -7.41
N TRP A 247 -19.53 -10.27 -6.83
CA TRP A 247 -18.19 -9.91 -6.37
C TRP A 247 -17.19 -10.93 -6.91
N CYS A 248 -16.51 -10.60 -8.02
CA CYS A 248 -15.44 -11.40 -8.59
C CYS A 248 -14.14 -11.10 -7.87
N SER A 249 -13.72 -12.00 -6.99
CA SER A 249 -12.52 -11.87 -6.15
C SER A 249 -11.54 -13.02 -6.44
N PRO A 250 -10.24 -12.83 -6.16
CA PRO A 250 -9.55 -11.61 -5.76
C PRO A 250 -9.29 -10.62 -6.91
N ALA A 251 -8.82 -9.42 -6.56
CA ALA A 251 -8.37 -8.43 -7.53
C ALA A 251 -7.08 -8.90 -8.23
N TRP A 252 -7.13 -9.04 -9.55
CA TRP A 252 -5.96 -9.38 -10.34
C TRP A 252 -5.14 -8.16 -10.77
N TYR A 253 -5.74 -7.00 -10.73
CA TYR A 253 -5.19 -5.72 -11.17
C TYR A 253 -4.50 -4.93 -10.05
N GLN A 254 -4.87 -5.16 -8.79
CA GLN A 254 -4.28 -4.51 -7.61
C GLN A 254 -4.21 -5.51 -6.44
N SER A 255 -3.08 -6.19 -6.32
CA SER A 255 -2.85 -7.23 -5.29
C SER A 255 -2.37 -6.66 -3.95
N GLY A 256 -2.09 -5.39 -3.89
CA GLY A 256 -1.74 -4.59 -2.73
C GLY A 256 -1.66 -3.14 -3.13
N GLY A 257 -1.74 -2.22 -2.17
CA GLY A 257 -1.67 -0.79 -2.43
C GLY A 257 -0.79 -0.06 -1.43
N VAL A 258 -0.16 1.02 -1.89
CA VAL A 258 0.68 1.90 -1.06
C VAL A 258 0.28 3.34 -1.31
N ASN A 259 -0.06 4.05 -0.24
CA ASN A 259 -0.21 5.50 -0.22
C ASN A 259 0.89 6.11 0.65
N GLY A 260 1.26 7.35 0.38
CA GLY A 260 2.31 7.98 1.14
C GLY A 260 2.30 9.49 1.06
N VAL A 261 3.38 10.07 1.52
CA VAL A 261 3.56 11.52 1.57
C VAL A 261 4.73 11.92 0.70
N MET A 262 4.42 12.68 -0.36
CA MET A 262 5.41 13.44 -1.12
C MET A 262 5.86 14.64 -0.29
N ILE A 263 7.15 14.88 -0.19
CA ILE A 263 7.71 16.04 0.52
C ILE A 263 8.65 16.78 -0.42
N ASN A 264 8.47 18.08 -0.58
CA ASN A 264 9.40 18.92 -1.32
C ASN A 264 10.80 18.82 -0.72
N LYS A 265 11.83 18.54 -1.54
CA LYS A 265 13.18 18.26 -1.08
C LYS A 265 13.88 19.49 -0.48
N ASP A 266 13.54 20.68 -0.95
CA ASP A 266 14.10 21.91 -0.37
C ASP A 266 13.51 22.19 1.01
N ALA A 267 12.21 21.94 1.20
CA ALA A 267 11.55 22.03 2.50
C ALA A 267 12.11 20.96 3.47
N TRP A 268 12.30 19.73 3.00
CA TRP A 268 12.92 18.64 3.76
C TRP A 268 14.33 19.00 4.24
N ASN A 269 15.17 19.54 3.37
CA ASN A 269 16.55 19.88 3.68
C ASN A 269 16.70 21.07 4.66
N GLN A 270 15.63 21.85 4.87
CA GLN A 270 15.60 22.93 5.86
C GLN A 270 15.24 22.46 7.27
N LEU A 271 14.75 21.21 7.41
CA LEU A 271 14.39 20.65 8.71
C LEU A 271 15.64 20.25 9.50
N PRO A 272 15.65 20.46 10.83
CA PRO A 272 16.61 19.80 11.71
C PRO A 272 16.52 18.26 11.56
N GLU A 273 17.63 17.59 11.81
CA GLU A 273 17.70 16.12 11.72
C GLU A 273 16.67 15.43 12.63
N GLU A 274 16.42 16.00 13.80
CA GLU A 274 15.40 15.50 14.74
C GLU A 274 13.98 15.49 14.13
N TYR A 275 13.65 16.50 13.32
CA TYR A 275 12.34 16.55 12.65
C TYR A 275 12.29 15.66 11.42
N GLN A 276 13.41 15.49 10.71
CA GLN A 276 13.51 14.50 9.64
C GLN A 276 13.31 13.09 10.21
N ASN A 277 13.93 12.77 11.34
CA ASN A 277 13.76 11.51 12.04
C ASN A 277 12.31 11.33 12.54
N ALA A 278 11.69 12.40 13.05
CA ALA A 278 10.29 12.35 13.47
C ALA A 278 9.33 12.03 12.33
N ILE A 279 9.56 12.60 11.13
CA ILE A 279 8.79 12.27 9.90
C ILE A 279 8.97 10.79 9.54
N GLN A 280 10.19 10.27 9.53
CA GLN A 280 10.47 8.88 9.21
C GLN A 280 9.79 7.93 10.19
N MET A 281 9.94 8.19 11.50
CA MET A 281 9.27 7.41 12.54
C MET A 281 7.74 7.47 12.44
N ALA A 282 7.18 8.67 12.19
CA ALA A 282 5.75 8.84 11.99
C ALA A 282 5.24 8.03 10.80
N ALA A 283 5.98 8.01 9.70
CA ALA A 283 5.62 7.23 8.51
C ALA A 283 5.66 5.72 8.78
N GLU A 284 6.70 5.20 9.45
CA GLU A 284 6.81 3.80 9.82
C GLU A 284 5.69 3.35 10.77
N ILE A 285 5.41 4.15 11.82
CA ILE A 285 4.32 3.89 12.76
C ILE A 285 2.98 3.89 12.01
N CYS A 286 2.73 4.92 11.21
CA CYS A 286 1.49 5.07 10.46
C CYS A 286 1.29 3.89 9.49
N THR A 287 2.31 3.50 8.73
CA THR A 287 2.26 2.36 7.81
C THR A 287 1.88 1.07 8.53
N SER A 288 2.50 0.80 9.68
CA SER A 288 2.22 -0.41 10.49
C SER A 288 0.81 -0.39 11.09
N GLU A 289 0.39 0.75 11.65
CA GLU A 289 -0.96 0.92 12.19
C GLU A 289 -2.02 0.74 11.11
N GLN A 290 -1.83 1.37 9.94
CA GLN A 290 -2.83 1.35 8.87
C GLN A 290 -2.93 -0.03 8.21
N LEU A 291 -1.82 -0.75 8.03
CA LEU A 291 -1.85 -2.11 7.49
C LEU A 291 -2.78 -3.03 8.32
N SER A 292 -2.66 -3.00 9.64
CA SER A 292 -3.51 -3.81 10.52
C SER A 292 -4.95 -3.28 10.61
N ARG A 293 -5.13 -1.95 10.66
CA ARG A 293 -6.44 -1.31 10.74
C ARG A 293 -7.29 -1.61 9.51
N TYR A 294 -6.73 -1.43 8.30
CA TYR A 294 -7.44 -1.70 7.06
C TYR A 294 -7.86 -3.15 6.96
N LEU A 295 -6.95 -4.08 7.27
CA LEU A 295 -7.26 -5.50 7.22
C LEU A 295 -8.40 -5.88 8.19
N TRP A 296 -8.40 -5.30 9.40
CA TRP A 296 -9.49 -5.51 10.35
C TRP A 296 -10.83 -4.99 9.82
N MET A 297 -10.83 -3.78 9.28
CA MET A 297 -12.04 -3.19 8.69
C MET A 297 -12.54 -3.98 7.47
N ASP A 298 -11.63 -4.53 6.66
CA ASP A 298 -11.95 -5.38 5.54
C ASP A 298 -12.61 -6.69 5.99
N PHE A 299 -12.17 -7.29 7.12
CA PHE A 299 -12.84 -8.47 7.69
C PHE A 299 -14.27 -8.15 8.09
N GLU A 300 -14.51 -7.05 8.80
CA GLU A 300 -15.83 -6.63 9.23
C GLU A 300 -16.76 -6.33 8.04
N SER A 301 -16.28 -5.53 7.08
CA SER A 301 -17.06 -5.17 5.89
C SER A 301 -17.35 -6.38 4.99
N THR A 302 -16.37 -7.27 4.79
CA THR A 302 -16.57 -8.51 4.02
C THR A 302 -17.67 -9.36 4.65
N LYS A 303 -17.58 -9.59 5.95
CA LYS A 303 -18.59 -10.38 6.68
C LYS A 303 -19.98 -9.76 6.52
N LYS A 304 -20.11 -8.46 6.77
CA LYS A 304 -21.37 -7.72 6.63
C LYS A 304 -21.94 -7.84 5.22
N MET A 305 -21.14 -7.56 4.19
CA MET A 305 -21.59 -7.60 2.81
C MET A 305 -22.05 -8.99 2.36
N LEU A 306 -21.43 -10.06 2.86
CA LEU A 306 -21.81 -11.44 2.53
C LEU A 306 -23.03 -11.92 3.33
N GLU A 307 -23.08 -11.67 4.64
CA GLU A 307 -24.09 -12.22 5.54
C GLU A 307 -25.37 -11.37 5.60
N GLU A 308 -25.25 -10.03 5.50
CA GLU A 308 -26.35 -9.10 5.70
C GLU A 308 -26.82 -8.44 4.38
N ASP A 309 -25.88 -8.00 3.54
CA ASP A 309 -26.19 -7.25 2.32
C ASP A 309 -26.46 -8.15 1.11
N GLY A 310 -26.19 -9.46 1.23
CA GLY A 310 -26.51 -10.48 0.22
C GLY A 310 -25.62 -10.40 -1.02
N CYS A 311 -24.35 -10.02 -0.86
CA CYS A 311 -23.34 -10.13 -1.90
C CYS A 311 -23.06 -11.59 -2.25
N ILE A 312 -22.75 -11.83 -3.52
CA ILE A 312 -22.49 -13.17 -4.07
C ILE A 312 -21.06 -13.17 -4.62
N VAL A 313 -20.16 -13.90 -3.96
CA VAL A 313 -18.80 -14.11 -4.47
C VAL A 313 -18.86 -15.00 -5.69
N THR A 314 -18.15 -14.62 -6.74
CA THR A 314 -17.95 -15.42 -7.95
C THR A 314 -16.46 -15.68 -8.14
N GLU A 315 -16.13 -16.88 -8.54
CA GLU A 315 -14.75 -17.31 -8.78
C GLU A 315 -14.55 -17.55 -10.26
N MET A 316 -13.42 -17.10 -10.76
CA MET A 316 -13.00 -17.37 -12.12
C MET A 316 -12.34 -18.76 -12.20
N ASN A 317 -12.51 -19.45 -13.32
CA ASN A 317 -11.84 -20.72 -13.52
C ASN A 317 -10.31 -20.58 -13.56
N GLN A 318 -9.59 -21.64 -13.22
CA GLN A 318 -8.13 -21.62 -13.09
C GLN A 318 -7.40 -21.31 -14.40
N ASP A 319 -7.90 -21.76 -15.54
CA ASP A 319 -7.26 -21.49 -16.84
C ASP A 319 -7.32 -20.00 -17.20
N ASP A 320 -8.44 -19.34 -16.92
CA ASP A 320 -8.59 -17.92 -17.10
C ASP A 320 -7.71 -17.14 -16.12
N TRP A 321 -7.59 -17.58 -14.85
CA TRP A 321 -6.64 -17.02 -13.90
C TRP A 321 -5.19 -17.09 -14.40
N ASN A 322 -4.77 -18.24 -14.92
CA ASN A 322 -3.43 -18.43 -15.48
C ASN A 322 -3.21 -17.52 -16.70
N THR A 323 -4.23 -17.39 -17.55
CA THR A 323 -4.18 -16.48 -18.71
C THR A 323 -4.00 -15.03 -18.27
N ILE A 324 -4.77 -14.56 -17.28
CA ILE A 324 -4.66 -13.20 -16.74
C ILE A 324 -3.26 -12.96 -16.17
N ARG A 325 -2.76 -13.86 -15.32
CA ARG A 325 -1.41 -13.72 -14.72
C ARG A 325 -0.31 -13.63 -15.77
N ASN A 326 -0.36 -14.50 -16.77
CA ASN A 326 0.63 -14.48 -17.84
C ASN A 326 0.56 -13.18 -18.64
N THR A 327 -0.64 -12.69 -18.93
CA THR A 327 -0.84 -11.40 -19.62
C THR A 327 -0.32 -10.22 -18.78
N CYS A 328 -0.55 -10.21 -17.47
CA CYS A 328 -0.01 -9.19 -16.57
C CYS A 328 1.52 -9.17 -16.58
N ARG A 329 2.16 -10.35 -16.51
CA ARG A 329 3.63 -10.47 -16.59
C ARG A 329 4.16 -9.99 -17.92
N GLU A 330 3.52 -10.38 -19.02
CA GLU A 330 3.88 -9.92 -20.37
C GLU A 330 3.85 -8.38 -20.45
N VAL A 331 2.81 -7.74 -19.94
CA VAL A 331 2.70 -6.27 -19.91
C VAL A 331 3.84 -5.64 -19.11
N TYR A 332 4.21 -6.23 -17.97
CA TYR A 332 5.32 -5.73 -17.15
C TYR A 332 6.69 -5.91 -17.84
N GLU A 333 6.94 -7.05 -18.47
CA GLU A 333 8.19 -7.27 -19.20
C GLU A 333 8.30 -6.35 -20.44
N GLU A 334 7.20 -6.10 -21.14
CA GLU A 334 7.17 -5.14 -22.26
C GLU A 334 7.47 -3.71 -21.78
N GLU A 335 6.90 -3.30 -20.67
CA GLU A 335 7.16 -1.96 -20.10
C GLU A 335 8.58 -1.84 -19.56
N ALA A 336 9.07 -2.86 -18.87
CA ALA A 336 10.45 -2.90 -18.36
C ALA A 336 11.50 -2.82 -19.47
N ALA A 337 11.20 -3.37 -20.66
CA ALA A 337 12.08 -3.27 -21.81
C ALA A 337 12.16 -1.87 -22.43
N GLN A 338 11.20 -0.98 -22.15
CA GLN A 338 11.08 0.36 -22.75
C GLN A 338 11.35 1.48 -21.76
N ASN A 339 11.13 1.25 -20.45
CA ASN A 339 11.27 2.24 -19.39
C ASN A 339 12.29 1.78 -18.35
N GLU A 340 13.45 2.43 -18.32
CA GLU A 340 14.53 2.11 -17.37
C GLU A 340 14.11 2.28 -15.91
N ASN A 341 13.26 3.27 -15.61
CA ASN A 341 12.76 3.51 -14.26
C ASN A 341 11.82 2.40 -13.81
N PHE A 342 10.91 2.01 -14.70
CA PHE A 342 10.01 0.87 -14.46
C PHE A 342 10.83 -0.41 -14.22
N ASN A 343 11.83 -0.67 -15.08
CA ASN A 343 12.71 -1.83 -14.94
C ASN A 343 13.50 -1.81 -13.62
N MET A 344 13.96 -0.65 -13.17
CA MET A 344 14.65 -0.52 -11.88
C MET A 344 13.76 -0.99 -10.72
N VAL A 345 12.54 -0.48 -10.63
CA VAL A 345 11.58 -0.86 -9.59
C VAL A 345 11.18 -2.32 -9.73
N TYR A 346 10.81 -2.75 -10.93
CA TYR A 346 10.37 -4.11 -11.22
C TYR A 346 11.45 -5.17 -10.91
N SER A 347 12.70 -4.89 -11.24
CA SER A 347 13.83 -5.76 -10.91
C SER A 347 14.02 -5.88 -9.40
N SER A 348 13.94 -4.78 -8.64
CA SER A 348 14.01 -4.81 -7.18
C SER A 348 12.87 -5.65 -6.57
N MET A 349 11.66 -5.55 -7.12
CA MET A 349 10.53 -6.38 -6.69
C MET A 349 10.73 -7.86 -7.03
N LYS A 350 11.29 -8.17 -8.21
CA LYS A 350 11.63 -9.55 -8.61
C LYS A 350 12.67 -10.16 -7.67
N ASP A 351 13.73 -9.43 -7.33
CA ASP A 351 14.78 -9.88 -6.41
C ASP A 351 14.24 -10.17 -5.00
N TYR A 352 13.28 -9.36 -4.53
CA TYR A 352 12.57 -9.64 -3.29
C TYR A 352 11.72 -10.91 -3.41
N ARG A 353 10.94 -11.05 -4.48
CA ARG A 353 10.05 -12.20 -4.70
C ARG A 353 10.80 -13.51 -4.76
N GLU A 354 11.95 -13.57 -5.42
CA GLU A 354 12.77 -14.78 -5.49
C GLU A 354 13.06 -15.35 -4.09
N LYS A 355 13.34 -14.47 -3.12
CA LYS A 355 13.58 -14.87 -1.71
C LYS A 355 12.28 -15.25 -1.00
N ALA A 356 11.24 -14.42 -1.14
CA ALA A 356 9.96 -14.62 -0.48
C ALA A 356 9.25 -15.89 -0.96
N ASP A 357 9.23 -16.15 -2.26
CA ASP A 357 8.57 -17.30 -2.87
C ASP A 357 9.28 -18.62 -2.50
N THR A 358 10.61 -18.60 -2.37
CA THR A 358 11.37 -19.76 -1.86
C THR A 358 10.91 -20.14 -0.45
N TYR A 359 10.75 -19.16 0.44
CA TYR A 359 10.28 -19.41 1.82
C TYR A 359 8.80 -19.83 1.83
N ARG A 360 7.94 -19.21 1.05
CA ARG A 360 6.51 -19.55 0.93
C ARG A 360 6.29 -20.96 0.40
N ALA A 361 7.03 -21.35 -0.63
CA ALA A 361 6.96 -22.71 -1.18
C ALA A 361 7.31 -23.77 -0.12
N MET A 362 8.23 -23.46 0.80
CA MET A 362 8.56 -24.34 1.93
C MET A 362 7.43 -24.41 2.96
N LEU A 363 6.72 -23.29 3.22
CA LEU A 363 5.64 -23.24 4.19
C LEU A 363 4.33 -23.88 3.68
N GLY A 364 4.12 -23.95 2.38
CA GLY A 364 2.88 -24.45 1.78
C GLY A 364 1.67 -23.67 2.30
N ASP A 365 0.61 -24.36 2.73
CA ASP A 365 -0.65 -23.77 3.20
C ASP A 365 -0.52 -22.89 4.45
N TYR A 366 0.59 -22.96 5.17
CA TYR A 366 0.90 -22.09 6.29
C TYR A 366 1.53 -20.74 5.87
N GLY A 367 1.86 -20.58 4.57
CA GLY A 367 2.28 -19.32 4.00
C GLY A 367 1.17 -18.28 4.05
N TRP A 368 1.53 -17.02 4.32
CA TRP A 368 0.58 -15.91 4.49
C TRP A 368 -0.40 -15.78 3.32
N GLY A 369 -1.61 -16.29 3.51
CA GLY A 369 -2.86 -15.79 2.97
C GLY A 369 -3.24 -16.12 1.54
N PHE A 370 -2.37 -16.66 0.68
CA PHE A 370 -2.75 -17.09 -0.65
C PHE A 370 -2.07 -18.41 -0.99
N ASN A 371 -2.86 -19.42 -1.31
CA ASN A 371 -2.37 -20.60 -2.00
C ASN A 371 -1.91 -20.15 -3.39
N TYR A 372 -0.62 -19.88 -3.52
CA TYR A 372 -0.02 -19.77 -4.83
C TYR A 372 0.01 -21.19 -5.41
N ASP A 373 -0.95 -21.49 -6.24
CA ASP A 373 -0.86 -22.67 -7.06
C ASP A 373 0.27 -22.47 -8.08
N ASP A 374 1.45 -22.97 -7.72
CA ASP A 374 2.64 -23.01 -8.60
C ASP A 374 2.50 -24.02 -9.74
N SER A 375 1.34 -24.64 -9.92
CA SER A 375 1.07 -25.57 -11.03
C SER A 375 1.12 -24.90 -12.42
N ALA A 376 1.36 -23.59 -12.47
CA ALA A 376 1.59 -22.82 -13.71
C ALA A 376 3.09 -22.66 -14.05
N LYS A 377 3.98 -23.55 -13.53
CA LYS A 377 5.36 -23.66 -14.00
C LYS A 377 5.45 -24.56 -15.19
#